data_266e7cf09915d0f88a5e705131606bbb
#
_entry.id   266e7cf09915d0f88a5e705131606bbb
#
_cell.length_a   1.000
_cell.length_b   1.000
_cell.length_c   1.000
_cell.angle_alpha   90.00
_cell.angle_beta   90.00
_cell.angle_gamma   90.00
#
_symmetry.space_group_name_H-M   'P 1'
#
loop_
_entity.id
_entity.type
_entity.pdbx_description
1 polymer ?
#
loop_
_entity_poly.entity_id
_entity_poly.type
_entity_poly.pdbx_seq_one_letter_code
_entity_poly.pdbx_strand_id
1 'polypeptide(L)'
;SIYKNGYIVTSQFLGDLDDYQNFSYFLETIDHFKRLFDFKPDLVISDLHPDFRSTIYARSTGLPHYLLQHHFAHLLAPMIEHQVQSEDRVLGVSFDGYGYGDDGQAWGGEFLLTDYCGYKRYAHLDYVPLPGGDAAVREPWRMALSFLLKAFGEEFPQLKSLTRIPSQKKKAVKQLIDKKIHTPLTSSAGRLFDAVSYLAGLAPEKIEFEAQAPARLETAASLACPTARSYHYLFLKDKLPYRLDFTPAIKEIAEELTREQAPEIIAIKFHNTLARAILDVSFQARQETGIDKIILTGGV
;
A
#
# COMPACT_ATOMS: atom_id res chain seq x y z
N SER A 1 21.18 2.39 3.61
CA SER A 1 21.81 1.58 4.67
C SER A 1 23.07 0.89 4.16
N ILE A 2 24.01 0.60 5.05
CA ILE A 2 25.16 -0.25 4.82
C ILE A 2 25.18 -1.39 5.85
N TYR A 3 25.71 -2.55 5.43
CA TYR A 3 25.98 -3.68 6.33
C TYR A 3 27.49 -3.95 6.34
N LYS A 4 28.09 -3.95 7.53
CA LYS A 4 29.52 -4.24 7.73
C LYS A 4 29.73 -4.96 9.07
N ASN A 5 30.42 -6.09 9.08
CA ASN A 5 30.86 -6.79 10.29
C ASN A 5 29.72 -7.07 11.31
N GLY A 6 28.55 -7.46 10.83
CA GLY A 6 27.40 -7.76 11.70
C GLY A 6 26.56 -6.55 12.09
N TYR A 7 26.90 -5.34 11.66
CA TYR A 7 26.17 -4.11 11.95
C TYR A 7 25.48 -3.54 10.72
N ILE A 8 24.23 -3.09 10.89
CA ILE A 8 23.51 -2.32 9.89
C ILE A 8 23.51 -0.85 10.33
N VAL A 9 23.95 0.03 9.45
CA VAL A 9 23.91 1.47 9.66
C VAL A 9 22.99 2.09 8.63
N THR A 10 21.98 2.82 9.10
CA THR A 10 21.01 3.52 8.24
C THR A 10 21.32 5.00 8.19
N SER A 11 21.05 5.63 7.05
CA SER A 11 21.07 7.08 6.93
C SER A 11 19.83 7.70 7.58
N GLN A 12 19.86 9.01 7.77
CA GLN A 12 18.66 9.80 7.99
C GLN A 12 17.73 9.69 6.77
N PHE A 13 16.48 10.14 6.95
CA PHE A 13 15.53 10.29 5.84
C PHE A 13 16.08 11.29 4.80
N LEU A 14 16.06 10.91 3.54
CA LEU A 14 16.66 11.67 2.44
C LEU A 14 15.63 12.38 1.55
N GLY A 15 14.35 12.16 1.80
CA GLY A 15 13.26 12.70 0.98
C GLY A 15 13.04 11.95 -0.33
N ASP A 16 12.19 12.51 -1.18
CA ASP A 16 11.88 11.98 -2.50
C ASP A 16 13.09 12.14 -3.43
N LEU A 17 13.61 11.03 -3.95
CA LEU A 17 14.79 11.01 -4.82
C LEU A 17 14.50 11.51 -6.26
N ASP A 18 13.25 11.70 -6.63
CA ASP A 18 12.92 12.38 -7.90
C ASP A 18 13.24 13.87 -7.85
N ASP A 19 13.34 14.46 -6.65
CA ASP A 19 13.91 15.78 -6.46
C ASP A 19 15.43 15.75 -6.66
N TYR A 20 15.93 16.71 -7.46
CA TYR A 20 17.35 16.78 -7.82
C TYR A 20 18.25 17.00 -6.59
N GLN A 21 17.83 17.83 -5.63
CA GLN A 21 18.63 18.14 -4.44
C GLN A 21 18.70 16.92 -3.52
N ASN A 22 17.58 16.23 -3.32
CA ASN A 22 17.52 15.01 -2.54
C ASN A 22 18.37 13.90 -3.17
N PHE A 23 18.34 13.78 -4.50
CA PHE A 23 19.19 12.80 -5.19
C PHE A 23 20.68 13.13 -5.07
N SER A 24 21.08 14.40 -5.19
CA SER A 24 22.47 14.82 -4.95
C SER A 24 22.90 14.49 -3.52
N TYR A 25 22.04 14.78 -2.55
CA TYR A 25 22.30 14.48 -1.14
C TYR A 25 22.37 12.96 -0.86
N PHE A 26 21.58 12.16 -1.56
CA PHE A 26 21.68 10.69 -1.52
C PHE A 26 23.07 10.21 -1.96
N LEU A 27 23.62 10.74 -3.05
CA LEU A 27 24.97 10.40 -3.54
C LEU A 27 26.06 10.82 -2.55
N GLU A 28 25.97 12.06 -2.04
CA GLU A 28 26.90 12.57 -1.02
C GLU A 28 26.87 11.72 0.27
N THR A 29 25.68 11.30 0.69
CA THR A 29 25.50 10.44 1.87
C THR A 29 26.18 9.08 1.67
N ILE A 30 26.05 8.48 0.49
CA ILE A 30 26.73 7.22 0.19
C ILE A 30 28.26 7.40 0.25
N ASP A 31 28.80 8.44 -0.35
CA ASP A 31 30.23 8.72 -0.36
C ASP A 31 30.75 9.07 1.04
N HIS A 32 29.93 9.77 1.83
CA HIS A 32 30.24 10.04 3.23
C HIS A 32 30.32 8.74 4.04
N PHE A 33 29.35 7.86 3.89
CA PHE A 33 29.34 6.57 4.58
C PHE A 33 30.51 5.68 4.19
N LYS A 34 30.87 5.62 2.90
CA LYS A 34 32.06 4.89 2.44
C LYS A 34 33.33 5.36 3.14
N ARG A 35 33.50 6.69 3.30
CA ARG A 35 34.65 7.27 3.99
C ARG A 35 34.60 7.08 5.50
N LEU A 36 33.46 7.37 6.12
CA LEU A 36 33.29 7.33 7.57
C LEU A 36 33.51 5.94 8.17
N PHE A 37 32.99 4.94 7.46
CA PHE A 37 33.05 3.55 7.91
C PHE A 37 34.15 2.73 7.23
N ASP A 38 35.03 3.36 6.43
CA ASP A 38 35.99 2.67 5.57
C ASP A 38 35.31 1.48 4.87
N PHE A 39 34.24 1.77 4.14
CA PHE A 39 33.33 0.78 3.56
C PHE A 39 33.54 0.68 2.04
N LYS A 40 33.88 -0.53 1.59
CA LYS A 40 33.89 -0.89 0.17
C LYS A 40 32.81 -1.94 -0.06
N PRO A 41 31.74 -1.61 -0.78
CA PRO A 41 30.64 -2.56 -0.99
C PRO A 41 31.08 -3.69 -1.95
N ASP A 42 30.77 -4.93 -1.62
CA ASP A 42 30.95 -6.11 -2.46
C ASP A 42 29.68 -6.40 -3.29
N LEU A 43 28.54 -5.97 -2.82
CA LEU A 43 27.26 -6.09 -3.51
C LEU A 43 26.33 -4.94 -3.16
N VAL A 44 25.30 -4.76 -3.98
CA VAL A 44 24.23 -3.76 -3.76
C VAL A 44 22.88 -4.45 -3.81
N ILE A 45 21.97 -4.04 -2.92
CA ILE A 45 20.57 -4.45 -2.94
C ILE A 45 19.74 -3.20 -3.18
N SER A 46 18.74 -3.28 -4.05
CA SER A 46 17.77 -2.20 -4.27
C SER A 46 16.37 -2.76 -4.44
N ASP A 47 15.38 -1.85 -4.44
CA ASP A 47 14.01 -2.17 -4.76
C ASP A 47 13.89 -2.82 -6.15
N LEU A 48 12.85 -3.64 -6.32
CA LEU A 48 12.50 -4.28 -7.60
C LEU A 48 12.07 -3.26 -8.66
N HIS A 49 11.58 -2.08 -8.25
CA HIS A 49 11.09 -1.06 -9.18
C HIS A 49 12.19 -0.59 -10.14
N PRO A 50 12.00 -0.75 -11.47
CA PRO A 50 13.06 -0.52 -12.45
C PRO A 50 13.48 0.95 -12.58
N ASP A 51 12.56 1.88 -12.32
CA ASP A 51 12.73 3.31 -12.59
C ASP A 51 13.07 4.12 -11.33
N PHE A 52 13.12 3.50 -10.14
CA PHE A 52 13.56 4.22 -8.95
C PHE A 52 15.01 4.70 -9.12
N ARG A 53 15.26 5.96 -8.76
CA ARG A 53 16.60 6.56 -8.82
C ARG A 53 17.64 5.75 -8.06
N SER A 54 17.27 5.17 -6.91
CA SER A 54 18.12 4.26 -6.13
C SER A 54 18.46 2.98 -6.90
N THR A 55 17.50 2.39 -7.63
CA THR A 55 17.72 1.20 -8.46
C THR A 55 18.59 1.50 -9.66
N ILE A 56 18.37 2.65 -10.32
CA ILE A 56 19.20 3.12 -11.44
C ILE A 56 20.64 3.34 -10.96
N TYR A 57 20.82 3.99 -9.80
CA TYR A 57 22.13 4.16 -9.19
C TYR A 57 22.80 2.80 -8.87
N ALA A 58 22.07 1.89 -8.25
CA ALA A 58 22.59 0.56 -7.91
C ALA A 58 23.13 -0.17 -9.15
N ARG A 59 22.40 -0.14 -10.26
CA ARG A 59 22.84 -0.70 -11.56
C ARG A 59 24.12 -0.03 -12.10
N SER A 60 24.27 1.27 -11.87
CA SER A 60 25.42 2.04 -12.36
C SER A 60 26.72 1.75 -11.62
N THR A 61 26.67 1.10 -10.45
CA THR A 61 27.85 0.79 -9.64
C THR A 61 28.76 -0.28 -10.24
N GLY A 62 28.23 -1.12 -11.12
CA GLY A 62 28.93 -2.29 -11.69
C GLY A 62 29.19 -3.43 -10.71
N LEU A 63 28.68 -3.34 -9.48
CA LEU A 63 28.76 -4.40 -8.47
C LEU A 63 27.70 -5.48 -8.69
N PRO A 64 27.87 -6.69 -8.13
CA PRO A 64 26.79 -7.66 -8.01
C PRO A 64 25.56 -6.98 -7.42
N HIS A 65 24.41 -7.09 -8.11
CA HIS A 65 23.20 -6.34 -7.76
C HIS A 65 22.02 -7.30 -7.61
N TYR A 66 21.38 -7.25 -6.43
CA TYR A 66 20.17 -8.01 -6.14
C TYR A 66 18.96 -7.07 -6.04
N LEU A 67 17.89 -7.44 -6.74
CA LEU A 67 16.60 -6.76 -6.67
C LEU A 67 15.77 -7.45 -5.58
N LEU A 68 15.21 -6.66 -4.67
CA LEU A 68 14.38 -7.16 -3.58
C LEU A 68 12.96 -6.59 -3.73
N GLN A 69 11.97 -7.48 -3.66
CA GLN A 69 10.57 -7.05 -3.72
C GLN A 69 10.23 -6.22 -2.48
N HIS A 70 9.54 -5.10 -2.68
CA HIS A 70 9.27 -4.07 -1.69
C HIS A 70 8.65 -4.60 -0.39
N HIS A 71 7.51 -5.31 -0.50
CA HIS A 71 6.78 -5.84 0.66
C HIS A 71 7.52 -6.98 1.35
N PHE A 72 8.33 -7.73 0.61
CA PHE A 72 9.22 -8.72 1.21
C PHE A 72 10.32 -8.03 2.05
N ALA A 73 10.88 -6.92 1.56
CA ALA A 73 11.82 -6.13 2.34
C ALA A 73 11.19 -5.59 3.63
N HIS A 74 9.93 -5.11 3.57
CA HIS A 74 9.16 -4.69 4.73
C HIS A 74 8.97 -5.82 5.76
N LEU A 75 8.85 -7.07 5.33
CA LEU A 75 8.70 -8.21 6.23
C LEU A 75 10.02 -8.67 6.83
N LEU A 76 11.10 -8.65 6.05
CA LEU A 76 12.43 -9.04 6.55
C LEU A 76 12.91 -8.15 7.70
N ALA A 77 12.59 -6.86 7.68
CA ALA A 77 13.00 -5.94 8.74
C ALA A 77 12.47 -6.35 10.14
N PRO A 78 11.17 -6.50 10.39
CA PRO A 78 10.67 -6.96 11.68
C PRO A 78 11.02 -8.44 11.97
N MET A 79 11.19 -9.29 10.96
CA MET A 79 11.68 -10.65 11.18
C MET A 79 13.07 -10.65 11.81
N ILE A 80 13.96 -9.79 11.34
CA ILE A 80 15.32 -9.62 11.91
C ILE A 80 15.23 -8.98 13.30
N GLU A 81 14.48 -7.91 13.45
CA GLU A 81 14.32 -7.19 14.72
C GLU A 81 13.79 -8.09 15.84
N HIS A 82 12.80 -8.92 15.54
CA HIS A 82 12.21 -9.87 16.48
C HIS A 82 12.88 -11.24 16.52
N GLN A 83 14.04 -11.39 15.86
CA GLN A 83 14.87 -12.60 15.88
C GLN A 83 14.05 -13.86 15.51
N VAL A 84 13.21 -13.77 14.50
CA VAL A 84 12.50 -14.93 13.94
C VAL A 84 13.55 -15.95 13.51
N GLN A 85 13.37 -17.23 13.86
CA GLN A 85 14.35 -18.26 13.53
C GLN A 85 14.38 -18.50 12.02
N SER A 86 15.55 -18.93 11.51
CA SER A 86 15.76 -19.14 10.06
C SER A 86 14.87 -20.21 9.45
N GLU A 87 14.47 -21.20 10.25
CA GLU A 87 13.59 -22.31 9.89
C GLU A 87 12.10 -21.95 9.97
N ASP A 88 11.76 -20.85 10.63
CA ASP A 88 10.37 -20.43 10.80
C ASP A 88 9.80 -19.82 9.53
N ARG A 89 8.57 -20.17 9.24
CA ARG A 89 7.74 -19.50 8.25
C ARG A 89 6.71 -18.64 8.95
N VAL A 90 6.44 -17.47 8.40
CA VAL A 90 5.47 -16.52 8.93
C VAL A 90 4.44 -16.12 7.87
N LEU A 91 3.27 -15.71 8.31
CA LEU A 91 2.36 -14.94 7.47
C LEU A 91 2.67 -13.46 7.66
N GLY A 92 3.25 -12.85 6.65
CA GLY A 92 3.45 -11.41 6.62
C GLY A 92 2.23 -10.69 6.07
N VAL A 93 1.73 -9.70 6.78
CA VAL A 93 0.73 -8.73 6.31
C VAL A 93 1.44 -7.42 6.09
N SER A 94 1.61 -7.03 4.83
CA SER A 94 2.26 -5.78 4.45
C SER A 94 1.24 -4.86 3.80
N PHE A 95 0.78 -3.85 4.56
CA PHE A 95 -0.16 -2.85 4.09
C PHE A 95 0.56 -1.53 3.86
N ASP A 96 0.54 -1.08 2.61
CA ASP A 96 1.38 0.03 2.16
C ASP A 96 0.67 0.88 1.10
N GLY A 97 1.29 2.03 0.83
CA GLY A 97 0.87 2.98 -0.20
C GLY A 97 1.22 2.51 -1.62
N TYR A 98 2.41 1.96 -1.80
CA TYR A 98 2.90 1.52 -3.10
C TYR A 98 4.15 0.65 -2.97
N GLY A 99 4.19 -0.44 -3.72
CA GLY A 99 5.38 -1.23 -3.98
C GLY A 99 5.25 -1.92 -5.33
N TYR A 100 6.35 -2.10 -6.04
CA TYR A 100 6.34 -2.74 -7.35
C TYR A 100 6.16 -4.26 -7.19
N GLY A 101 5.11 -4.80 -7.78
CA GLY A 101 4.79 -6.22 -7.72
C GLY A 101 5.51 -7.06 -8.78
N ASP A 102 5.64 -8.37 -8.53
CA ASP A 102 6.24 -9.31 -9.50
C ASP A 102 5.47 -9.38 -10.81
N ASP A 103 4.20 -9.02 -10.79
CA ASP A 103 3.31 -8.97 -11.96
C ASP A 103 3.31 -7.59 -12.64
N GLY A 104 4.19 -6.68 -12.20
CA GLY A 104 4.30 -5.32 -12.72
C GLY A 104 3.18 -4.39 -12.29
N GLN A 105 2.33 -4.80 -11.33
CA GLN A 105 1.25 -3.98 -10.80
C GLN A 105 1.68 -3.28 -9.50
N ALA A 106 0.89 -2.28 -9.10
CA ALA A 106 1.12 -1.55 -7.85
C ALA A 106 0.55 -2.35 -6.67
N TRP A 107 1.41 -3.01 -5.91
CA TRP A 107 1.04 -3.73 -4.70
C TRP A 107 0.98 -2.81 -3.48
N GLY A 108 0.37 -3.32 -2.37
CA GLY A 108 0.33 -2.60 -1.09
C GLY A 108 -0.76 -3.08 -0.15
N GLY A 109 -1.41 -4.21 -0.44
CA GLY A 109 -2.37 -4.85 0.45
C GLY A 109 -2.14 -6.35 0.46
N GLU A 110 -0.96 -6.77 0.95
CA GLU A 110 -0.39 -8.07 0.66
C GLU A 110 -0.36 -8.99 1.88
N PHE A 111 -0.62 -10.25 1.64
CA PHE A 111 -0.44 -11.35 2.59
C PHE A 111 0.57 -12.32 1.98
N LEU A 112 1.75 -12.40 2.57
CA LEU A 112 2.86 -13.19 2.06
C LEU A 112 3.21 -14.31 3.04
N LEU A 113 3.22 -15.54 2.57
CA LEU A 113 3.85 -16.65 3.30
C LEU A 113 5.35 -16.55 3.05
N THR A 114 6.12 -16.26 4.08
CA THR A 114 7.54 -15.89 3.94
C THR A 114 8.44 -16.58 4.95
N ASP A 115 9.69 -16.73 4.55
CA ASP A 115 10.87 -17.03 5.36
C ASP A 115 12.02 -16.12 4.90
N TYR A 116 13.23 -16.30 5.40
CA TYR A 116 14.39 -15.49 4.98
C TYR A 116 14.86 -15.74 3.55
N CYS A 117 14.43 -16.85 2.93
CA CYS A 117 14.88 -17.23 1.58
C CYS A 117 13.93 -16.76 0.49
N GLY A 118 12.68 -16.41 0.85
CA GLY A 118 11.70 -15.97 -0.13
C GLY A 118 10.29 -15.86 0.41
N TYR A 119 9.37 -15.62 -0.51
CA TYR A 119 7.96 -15.47 -0.19
C TYR A 119 7.07 -16.09 -1.26
N LYS A 120 5.85 -16.38 -0.86
CA LYS A 120 4.75 -16.72 -1.75
C LYS A 120 3.55 -15.82 -1.45
N ARG A 121 3.03 -15.14 -2.49
CA ARG A 121 1.81 -14.33 -2.36
C ARG A 121 0.65 -15.26 -2.03
N TYR A 122 0.11 -15.14 -0.83
CA TYR A 122 -0.98 -15.98 -0.34
C TYR A 122 -2.34 -15.34 -0.60
N ALA A 123 -2.47 -14.05 -0.26
CA ALA A 123 -3.66 -13.28 -0.55
C ALA A 123 -3.29 -11.80 -0.79
N HIS A 124 -4.21 -11.04 -1.35
CA HIS A 124 -4.07 -9.60 -1.54
C HIS A 124 -5.44 -8.92 -1.63
N LEU A 125 -5.47 -7.59 -1.46
CA LEU A 125 -6.66 -6.79 -1.79
C LEU A 125 -6.93 -6.88 -3.30
N ASP A 126 -8.18 -7.07 -3.69
CA ASP A 126 -8.53 -7.26 -5.09
C ASP A 126 -8.23 -6.01 -5.92
N TYR A 127 -7.65 -6.21 -7.08
CA TYR A 127 -7.16 -5.15 -7.93
C TYR A 127 -8.22 -4.13 -8.34
N VAL A 128 -7.80 -2.87 -8.31
CA VAL A 128 -8.57 -1.71 -8.76
C VAL A 128 -7.72 -0.88 -9.73
N PRO A 129 -8.28 -0.27 -10.78
CA PRO A 129 -7.55 0.68 -11.61
C PRO A 129 -6.99 1.87 -10.83
N LEU A 130 -5.73 2.24 -11.09
CA LEU A 130 -5.02 3.40 -10.53
C LEU A 130 -4.93 4.50 -11.61
N PRO A 131 -5.98 5.33 -11.81
CA PRO A 131 -6.09 6.18 -12.99
C PRO A 131 -5.15 7.38 -12.95
N GLY A 132 -4.16 7.34 -13.84
CA GLY A 132 -3.09 8.34 -13.95
C GLY A 132 -1.87 8.06 -13.05
N GLY A 133 -1.73 6.82 -12.51
CA GLY A 133 -0.59 6.45 -11.68
C GLY A 133 -0.42 7.41 -10.49
N ASP A 134 0.71 8.12 -10.41
CA ASP A 134 1.04 9.07 -9.33
C ASP A 134 0.00 10.18 -9.14
N ALA A 135 -0.74 10.54 -10.20
CA ALA A 135 -1.83 11.50 -10.05
C ALA A 135 -2.94 10.97 -9.14
N ALA A 136 -3.20 9.66 -9.15
CA ALA A 136 -4.19 9.06 -8.26
C ALA A 136 -3.72 9.00 -6.80
N VAL A 137 -2.40 8.94 -6.57
CA VAL A 137 -1.81 9.08 -5.22
C VAL A 137 -2.02 10.49 -4.68
N ARG A 138 -1.78 11.50 -5.53
CA ARG A 138 -1.89 12.92 -5.14
C ARG A 138 -3.33 13.45 -5.08
N GLU A 139 -4.25 12.81 -5.80
CA GLU A 139 -5.65 13.23 -5.93
C GLU A 139 -6.60 12.09 -5.49
N PRO A 140 -6.85 11.91 -4.17
CA PRO A 140 -7.63 10.79 -3.60
C PRO A 140 -9.02 10.59 -4.23
N TRP A 141 -9.62 11.64 -4.77
CA TRP A 141 -10.90 11.57 -5.47
C TRP A 141 -10.86 10.63 -6.70
N ARG A 142 -9.70 10.44 -7.32
CA ARG A 142 -9.53 9.51 -8.45
C ARG A 142 -9.71 8.08 -7.99
N MET A 143 -9.15 7.75 -6.82
CA MET A 143 -9.34 6.43 -6.22
C MET A 143 -10.77 6.22 -5.76
N ALA A 144 -11.39 7.23 -5.14
CA ALA A 144 -12.81 7.18 -4.80
C ALA A 144 -13.70 6.88 -6.02
N LEU A 145 -13.45 7.56 -7.14
CA LEU A 145 -14.17 7.31 -8.40
C LEU A 145 -13.89 5.91 -8.94
N SER A 146 -12.64 5.45 -8.91
CA SER A 146 -12.25 4.12 -9.39
C SER A 146 -12.94 3.00 -8.60
N PHE A 147 -12.97 3.09 -7.27
CA PHE A 147 -13.67 2.13 -6.42
C PHE A 147 -15.19 2.16 -6.63
N LEU A 148 -15.79 3.34 -6.80
CA LEU A 148 -17.23 3.45 -7.10
C LEU A 148 -17.57 2.84 -8.46
N LEU A 149 -16.77 3.10 -9.49
CA LEU A 149 -16.95 2.49 -10.80
C LEU A 149 -16.82 0.96 -10.76
N LYS A 150 -15.87 0.43 -9.96
CA LYS A 150 -15.76 -1.01 -9.72
C LYS A 150 -16.99 -1.56 -8.98
N ALA A 151 -17.50 -0.82 -8.00
CA ALA A 151 -18.59 -1.28 -7.15
C ALA A 151 -19.97 -1.24 -7.83
N PHE A 152 -20.26 -0.19 -8.58
CA PHE A 152 -21.60 0.11 -9.11
C PHE A 152 -21.63 0.15 -10.65
N GLY A 153 -20.50 0.16 -11.33
CA GLY A 153 -20.43 0.57 -12.71
C GLY A 153 -20.66 2.08 -12.87
N GLU A 154 -21.45 2.49 -13.85
CA GLU A 154 -21.70 3.91 -14.13
C GLU A 154 -22.78 4.53 -13.24
N GLU A 155 -23.64 3.70 -12.64
CA GLU A 155 -24.81 4.11 -11.87
C GLU A 155 -24.55 4.09 -10.36
N PHE A 156 -23.61 4.90 -9.90
CA PHE A 156 -23.36 5.07 -8.46
C PHE A 156 -24.11 6.29 -7.90
N PRO A 157 -24.45 6.29 -6.59
CA PRO A 157 -25.20 7.38 -5.97
C PRO A 157 -24.42 8.71 -6.03
N GLN A 158 -25.14 9.82 -6.10
CA GLN A 158 -24.54 11.14 -6.04
C GLN A 158 -24.04 11.42 -4.61
N LEU A 159 -22.73 11.51 -4.44
CA LEU A 159 -22.08 11.76 -3.16
C LEU A 159 -21.58 13.21 -3.07
N LYS A 160 -21.81 13.86 -1.93
CA LYS A 160 -21.41 15.25 -1.68
C LYS A 160 -19.93 15.49 -1.97
N SER A 161 -19.06 14.56 -1.60
CA SER A 161 -17.62 14.65 -1.84
C SER A 161 -17.26 14.77 -3.33
N LEU A 162 -17.97 14.04 -4.20
CA LEU A 162 -17.71 14.05 -5.65
C LEU A 162 -18.42 15.19 -6.40
N THR A 163 -19.36 15.89 -5.79
CA THR A 163 -20.01 17.05 -6.46
C THR A 163 -19.04 18.21 -6.67
N ARG A 164 -18.00 18.31 -5.84
CA ARG A 164 -16.95 19.34 -5.96
C ARG A 164 -16.06 19.13 -7.18
N ILE A 165 -15.93 17.91 -7.66
CA ILE A 165 -15.11 17.59 -8.83
C ILE A 165 -15.86 17.91 -10.12
N PRO A 166 -15.28 18.74 -11.01
CA PRO A 166 -15.91 19.05 -12.30
C PRO A 166 -16.23 17.78 -13.10
N SER A 167 -17.41 17.76 -13.72
CA SER A 167 -17.86 16.61 -14.51
C SER A 167 -16.89 16.22 -15.62
N GLN A 168 -16.22 17.20 -16.22
CA GLN A 168 -15.20 16.97 -17.25
C GLN A 168 -13.99 16.20 -16.71
N LYS A 169 -13.51 16.51 -15.49
CA LYS A 169 -12.41 15.76 -14.84
C LYS A 169 -12.82 14.32 -14.57
N LYS A 170 -14.04 14.10 -14.03
CA LYS A 170 -14.56 12.74 -13.79
C LYS A 170 -14.66 11.93 -15.07
N LYS A 171 -15.16 12.53 -16.16
CA LYS A 171 -15.21 11.90 -17.49
C LYS A 171 -13.83 11.54 -18.02
N ALA A 172 -12.86 12.43 -17.85
CA ALA A 172 -11.48 12.16 -18.26
C ALA A 172 -10.88 10.98 -17.49
N VAL A 173 -11.03 10.92 -16.17
CA VAL A 173 -10.56 9.80 -15.36
C VAL A 173 -11.26 8.49 -15.76
N LYS A 174 -12.57 8.51 -15.99
CA LYS A 174 -13.30 7.35 -16.51
C LYS A 174 -12.71 6.87 -17.84
N GLN A 175 -12.42 7.78 -18.78
CA GLN A 175 -11.80 7.43 -20.05
C GLN A 175 -10.41 6.80 -19.90
N LEU A 176 -9.61 7.25 -18.93
CA LEU A 176 -8.33 6.61 -18.61
C LEU A 176 -8.53 5.16 -18.17
N ILE A 177 -9.53 4.90 -17.31
CA ILE A 177 -9.88 3.56 -16.83
C ILE A 177 -10.36 2.69 -18.01
N ASP A 178 -11.34 3.16 -18.76
CA ASP A 178 -11.96 2.40 -19.87
C ASP A 178 -10.92 2.03 -20.95
N LYS A 179 -10.01 2.95 -21.27
CA LYS A 179 -8.97 2.78 -22.29
C LYS A 179 -7.67 2.18 -21.74
N LYS A 180 -7.56 1.96 -20.42
CA LYS A 180 -6.35 1.49 -19.74
C LYS A 180 -5.10 2.33 -20.05
N ILE A 181 -5.26 3.67 -20.17
CA ILE A 181 -4.17 4.61 -20.46
C ILE A 181 -3.60 5.12 -19.14
N HIS A 182 -2.30 4.94 -18.89
CA HIS A 182 -1.64 5.30 -17.63
C HIS A 182 -2.46 4.88 -16.39
N THR A 183 -2.96 3.65 -16.43
CA THR A 183 -3.88 3.14 -15.41
C THR A 183 -3.45 1.70 -15.05
N PRO A 184 -2.32 1.53 -14.35
CA PRO A 184 -1.96 0.24 -13.80
C PRO A 184 -3.03 -0.22 -12.80
N LEU A 185 -3.01 -1.50 -12.46
CA LEU A 185 -3.85 -2.03 -11.40
C LEU A 185 -3.15 -1.86 -10.05
N THR A 186 -3.94 -1.74 -8.99
CA THR A 186 -3.39 -1.66 -7.64
C THR A 186 -4.16 -2.52 -6.65
N SER A 187 -3.41 -3.21 -5.78
CA SER A 187 -3.90 -3.87 -4.56
C SER A 187 -3.59 -3.06 -3.30
N SER A 188 -3.18 -1.80 -3.41
CA SER A 188 -2.72 -0.98 -2.30
C SER A 188 -3.81 -0.71 -1.25
N ALA A 189 -3.48 -0.99 0.01
CA ALA A 189 -4.29 -0.59 1.15
C ALA A 189 -4.34 0.93 1.27
N GLY A 190 -3.23 1.63 1.09
CA GLY A 190 -3.19 3.09 1.12
C GLY A 190 -4.14 3.74 0.11
N ARG A 191 -4.26 3.17 -1.10
CA ARG A 191 -5.22 3.66 -2.11
C ARG A 191 -6.68 3.39 -1.72
N LEU A 192 -6.94 2.30 -1.00
CA LEU A 192 -8.26 2.05 -0.43
C LEU A 192 -8.59 3.06 0.69
N PHE A 193 -7.63 3.35 1.57
CA PHE A 193 -7.76 4.41 2.59
C PHE A 193 -8.02 5.78 1.97
N ASP A 194 -7.29 6.15 0.92
CA ASP A 194 -7.49 7.39 0.18
C ASP A 194 -8.92 7.52 -0.35
N ALA A 195 -9.42 6.45 -0.95
CA ALA A 195 -10.78 6.41 -1.49
C ALA A 195 -11.82 6.61 -0.39
N VAL A 196 -11.73 5.84 0.70
CA VAL A 196 -12.71 5.92 1.80
C VAL A 196 -12.63 7.27 2.50
N SER A 197 -11.42 7.79 2.76
CA SER A 197 -11.22 9.11 3.36
C SER A 197 -11.84 10.22 2.51
N TYR A 198 -11.65 10.16 1.18
CA TYR A 198 -12.26 11.13 0.28
C TYR A 198 -13.78 11.01 0.21
N LEU A 199 -14.31 9.80 0.11
CA LEU A 199 -15.76 9.55 0.11
C LEU A 199 -16.41 10.10 1.37
N ALA A 200 -15.82 9.88 2.54
CA ALA A 200 -16.26 10.39 3.82
C ALA A 200 -16.11 11.92 3.99
N GLY A 201 -15.52 12.61 3.00
CA GLY A 201 -15.34 14.07 3.04
C GLY A 201 -14.18 14.54 3.92
N LEU A 202 -13.29 13.63 4.34
CA LEU A 202 -12.14 13.90 5.22
C LEU A 202 -10.89 14.31 4.43
N ALA A 203 -10.64 13.69 3.28
CA ALA A 203 -9.49 14.01 2.46
C ALA A 203 -9.72 15.24 1.56
N PRO A 204 -8.68 16.03 1.25
CA PRO A 204 -8.74 17.11 0.27
C PRO A 204 -8.80 16.54 -1.16
N GLU A 205 -9.11 17.41 -2.15
CA GLU A 205 -9.03 17.04 -3.57
C GLU A 205 -7.61 16.66 -3.99
N LYS A 206 -6.62 17.33 -3.42
CA LYS A 206 -5.19 17.09 -3.62
C LYS A 206 -4.49 17.09 -2.27
N ILE A 207 -3.72 16.03 -1.99
CA ILE A 207 -2.94 15.94 -0.76
C ILE A 207 -1.72 16.87 -0.81
N GLU A 208 -1.33 17.36 0.35
CA GLU A 208 -0.18 18.25 0.56
C GLU A 208 1.07 17.51 1.04
N PHE A 209 0.86 16.36 1.69
CA PHE A 209 1.92 15.49 2.19
C PHE A 209 1.48 14.02 2.14
N GLU A 210 2.47 13.14 2.17
CA GLU A 210 2.25 11.70 2.13
C GLU A 210 1.36 11.20 3.28
N ALA A 211 0.49 10.22 3.00
CA ALA A 211 -0.45 9.63 3.96
C ALA A 211 -1.46 10.61 4.59
N GLN A 212 -1.65 11.83 4.06
CA GLN A 212 -2.60 12.81 4.61
C GLN A 212 -4.04 12.27 4.69
N ALA A 213 -4.49 11.56 3.67
CA ALA A 213 -5.85 11.03 3.63
C ALA A 213 -6.07 9.88 4.63
N PRO A 214 -5.20 8.85 4.70
CA PRO A 214 -5.23 7.84 5.75
C PRO A 214 -5.20 8.41 7.16
N ALA A 215 -4.27 9.34 7.47
CA ALA A 215 -4.13 9.95 8.78
C ALA A 215 -5.41 10.70 9.24
N ARG A 216 -6.09 11.38 8.31
CA ARG A 216 -7.38 12.02 8.61
C ARG A 216 -8.49 11.01 8.89
N LEU A 217 -8.48 9.88 8.18
CA LEU A 217 -9.44 8.81 8.42
C LEU A 217 -9.20 8.14 9.78
N GLU A 218 -7.94 7.89 10.14
CA GLU A 218 -7.55 7.38 11.46
C GLU A 218 -7.97 8.35 12.58
N THR A 219 -7.67 9.64 12.41
CA THR A 219 -8.10 10.67 13.37
C THR A 219 -9.61 10.66 13.55
N ALA A 220 -10.39 10.57 12.48
CA ALA A 220 -11.84 10.48 12.57
C ALA A 220 -12.29 9.21 13.30
N ALA A 221 -11.66 8.06 13.02
CA ALA A 221 -11.95 6.80 13.71
C ALA A 221 -11.68 6.89 15.22
N SER A 222 -10.62 7.58 15.64
CA SER A 222 -10.28 7.75 17.06
C SER A 222 -11.28 8.62 17.83
N LEU A 223 -12.04 9.47 17.14
CA LEU A 223 -13.09 10.31 17.73
C LEU A 223 -14.45 9.59 17.80
N ALA A 224 -14.59 8.45 17.13
CA ALA A 224 -15.84 7.69 17.15
C ALA A 224 -16.06 6.97 18.48
N CYS A 225 -17.32 6.77 18.85
CA CYS A 225 -17.63 5.81 19.91
C CYS A 225 -17.22 4.39 19.47
N PRO A 226 -16.52 3.62 20.35
CA PRO A 226 -16.12 2.26 20.03
C PRO A 226 -17.31 1.41 19.55
N THR A 227 -17.10 0.66 18.48
CA THR A 227 -18.09 -0.26 17.93
C THR A 227 -17.40 -1.49 17.38
N ALA A 228 -18.05 -2.66 17.46
CA ALA A 228 -17.61 -3.88 16.81
C ALA A 228 -18.17 -4.01 15.37
N ARG A 229 -18.95 -3.04 14.89
CA ARG A 229 -19.51 -3.10 13.53
C ARG A 229 -18.42 -2.96 12.49
N SER A 230 -18.57 -3.70 11.40
CA SER A 230 -17.70 -3.67 10.22
C SER A 230 -18.57 -3.72 8.96
N TYR A 231 -18.01 -3.38 7.82
CA TYR A 231 -18.62 -3.56 6.50
C TYR A 231 -18.44 -4.98 5.99
N HIS A 232 -19.22 -5.38 5.00
CA HIS A 232 -19.04 -6.65 4.31
C HIS A 232 -17.91 -6.53 3.28
N TYR A 233 -17.18 -7.62 3.10
CA TYR A 233 -16.22 -7.82 2.02
C TYR A 233 -16.29 -9.28 1.58
N LEU A 234 -15.75 -9.58 0.40
CA LEU A 234 -15.71 -10.94 -0.12
C LEU A 234 -14.28 -11.48 0.00
N PHE A 235 -14.16 -12.63 0.65
CA PHE A 235 -12.91 -13.39 0.65
C PHE A 235 -12.99 -14.48 -0.42
N LEU A 236 -12.43 -14.20 -1.60
CA LEU A 236 -12.48 -15.04 -2.80
C LEU A 236 -11.36 -16.08 -2.73
N LYS A 237 -11.73 -17.35 -2.56
CA LYS A 237 -10.83 -18.48 -2.34
C LYS A 237 -10.79 -19.47 -3.52
N ASP A 238 -11.13 -18.99 -4.71
CA ASP A 238 -11.21 -19.80 -5.93
C ASP A 238 -9.84 -20.32 -6.38
N LYS A 239 -8.79 -19.51 -6.19
CA LYS A 239 -7.40 -19.85 -6.52
C LYS A 239 -6.41 -18.98 -5.74
N LEU A 240 -5.19 -19.48 -5.56
CA LEU A 240 -4.08 -18.71 -5.01
C LEU A 240 -3.45 -17.80 -6.09
N PRO A 241 -3.04 -16.58 -5.72
CA PRO A 241 -3.30 -15.93 -4.46
C PRO A 241 -4.78 -15.62 -4.26
N TYR A 242 -5.28 -15.75 -3.02
CA TYR A 242 -6.65 -15.38 -2.67
C TYR A 242 -6.86 -13.87 -2.79
N ARG A 243 -8.11 -13.43 -2.91
CA ARG A 243 -8.43 -12.02 -3.09
C ARG A 243 -9.45 -11.54 -2.08
N LEU A 244 -9.24 -10.34 -1.58
CA LEU A 244 -10.17 -9.64 -0.69
C LEU A 244 -10.84 -8.51 -1.48
N ASP A 245 -12.08 -8.71 -1.87
CA ASP A 245 -12.85 -7.69 -2.60
C ASP A 245 -13.67 -6.82 -1.65
N PHE A 246 -13.30 -5.56 -1.55
CA PHE A 246 -13.97 -4.54 -0.73
C PHE A 246 -15.13 -3.83 -1.46
N THR A 247 -15.52 -4.30 -2.64
CA THR A 247 -16.65 -3.72 -3.38
C THR A 247 -17.94 -3.65 -2.55
N PRO A 248 -18.32 -4.68 -1.74
CA PRO A 248 -19.49 -4.55 -0.86
C PRO A 248 -19.32 -3.45 0.19
N ALA A 249 -18.14 -3.33 0.80
CA ALA A 249 -17.86 -2.27 1.77
C ALA A 249 -18.03 -0.87 1.15
N ILE A 250 -17.52 -0.67 -0.06
CA ILE A 250 -17.70 0.62 -0.78
C ILE A 250 -19.17 0.91 -1.06
N LYS A 251 -19.97 -0.12 -1.37
CA LYS A 251 -21.43 0.04 -1.56
C LYS A 251 -22.12 0.51 -0.28
N GLU A 252 -21.86 -0.18 0.83
CA GLU A 252 -22.44 0.18 2.14
C GLU A 252 -22.01 1.60 2.58
N ILE A 253 -20.73 1.95 2.40
CA ILE A 253 -20.21 3.30 2.69
C ILE A 253 -20.96 4.34 1.84
N ALA A 254 -21.12 4.09 0.54
CA ALA A 254 -21.85 5.02 -0.34
C ALA A 254 -23.31 5.19 0.09
N GLU A 255 -23.98 4.10 0.47
CA GLU A 255 -25.35 4.16 0.98
C GLU A 255 -25.45 4.92 2.32
N GLU A 256 -24.53 4.69 3.25
CA GLU A 256 -24.48 5.42 4.52
C GLU A 256 -24.23 6.91 4.30
N LEU A 257 -23.39 7.27 3.35
CA LEU A 257 -23.13 8.67 2.98
C LEU A 257 -24.37 9.36 2.37
N THR A 258 -25.22 8.66 1.63
CA THR A 258 -26.50 9.22 1.16
C THR A 258 -27.48 9.48 2.30
N ARG A 259 -27.34 8.78 3.42
CA ARG A 259 -28.11 8.95 4.66
C ARG A 259 -27.44 9.91 5.65
N GLU A 260 -26.40 10.62 5.20
CA GLU A 260 -25.65 11.59 6.01
C GLU A 260 -25.00 10.98 7.27
N GLN A 261 -24.59 9.70 7.21
CA GLN A 261 -23.86 9.07 8.30
C GLN A 261 -22.59 9.85 8.61
N ALA A 262 -22.30 10.04 9.90
CA ALA A 262 -21.13 10.77 10.36
C ALA A 262 -19.81 10.10 9.90
N PRO A 263 -18.84 10.88 9.41
CA PRO A 263 -17.56 10.37 8.93
C PRO A 263 -16.79 9.49 9.93
N GLU A 264 -16.90 9.80 11.22
CA GLU A 264 -16.25 9.07 12.30
C GLU A 264 -16.74 7.62 12.39
N ILE A 265 -18.06 7.42 12.19
CA ILE A 265 -18.67 6.08 12.20
C ILE A 265 -18.23 5.29 10.98
N ILE A 266 -18.15 5.93 9.82
CA ILE A 266 -17.64 5.29 8.60
C ILE A 266 -16.17 4.88 8.81
N ALA A 267 -15.37 5.79 9.36
CA ALA A 267 -13.95 5.57 9.60
C ALA A 267 -13.69 4.37 10.53
N ILE A 268 -14.32 4.32 11.69
CA ILE A 268 -14.12 3.22 12.65
C ILE A 268 -14.63 1.88 12.09
N LYS A 269 -15.77 1.84 11.42
CA LYS A 269 -16.27 0.64 10.76
C LYS A 269 -15.31 0.13 9.68
N PHE A 270 -14.72 1.04 8.92
CA PHE A 270 -13.75 0.69 7.88
C PHE A 270 -12.48 0.07 8.48
N HIS A 271 -11.90 0.67 9.53
CA HIS A 271 -10.76 0.07 10.24
C HIS A 271 -11.09 -1.32 10.80
N ASN A 272 -12.27 -1.48 11.42
CA ASN A 272 -12.73 -2.79 11.89
C ASN A 272 -12.86 -3.80 10.75
N THR A 273 -13.26 -3.35 9.56
CA THR A 273 -13.38 -4.23 8.38
C THR A 273 -12.02 -4.77 7.96
N LEU A 274 -11.00 -3.91 7.93
CA LEU A 274 -9.63 -4.33 7.61
C LEU A 274 -9.05 -5.26 8.67
N ALA A 275 -9.23 -4.93 9.96
CA ALA A 275 -8.79 -5.78 11.06
C ALA A 275 -9.43 -7.19 10.97
N ARG A 276 -10.72 -7.25 10.64
CA ARG A 276 -11.42 -8.51 10.43
C ARG A 276 -10.90 -9.28 9.22
N ALA A 277 -10.62 -8.57 8.12
CA ALA A 277 -10.05 -9.19 6.92
C ALA A 277 -8.68 -9.80 7.19
N ILE A 278 -7.82 -9.09 7.94
CA ILE A 278 -6.51 -9.62 8.38
C ILE A 278 -6.71 -10.89 9.21
N LEU A 279 -7.64 -10.87 10.15
CA LEU A 279 -7.93 -12.00 11.00
C LEU A 279 -8.42 -13.22 10.21
N ASP A 280 -9.38 -13.03 9.29
CA ASP A 280 -9.97 -14.11 8.49
C ASP A 280 -8.92 -14.74 7.56
N VAL A 281 -8.05 -13.94 6.93
CA VAL A 281 -6.93 -14.47 6.12
C VAL A 281 -5.92 -15.22 6.99
N SER A 282 -5.63 -14.69 8.18
CA SER A 282 -4.70 -15.33 9.12
C SER A 282 -5.19 -16.69 9.60
N PHE A 283 -6.47 -16.80 9.93
CA PHE A 283 -7.09 -18.08 10.28
C PHE A 283 -7.06 -19.08 9.13
N GLN A 284 -7.36 -18.63 7.92
CA GLN A 284 -7.31 -19.48 6.72
C GLN A 284 -5.89 -19.99 6.46
N ALA A 285 -4.90 -19.09 6.52
CA ALA A 285 -3.50 -19.45 6.33
C ALA A 285 -3.02 -20.46 7.38
N ARG A 286 -3.39 -20.25 8.65
CA ARG A 286 -3.08 -21.21 9.73
C ARG A 286 -3.69 -22.58 9.47
N GLN A 287 -4.95 -22.64 9.06
CA GLN A 287 -5.62 -23.91 8.76
C GLN A 287 -4.97 -24.66 7.60
N GLU A 288 -4.55 -23.97 6.55
CA GLU A 288 -3.99 -24.59 5.35
C GLU A 288 -2.52 -24.93 5.46
N THR A 289 -1.74 -24.16 6.23
CA THR A 289 -0.28 -24.23 6.23
C THR A 289 0.32 -24.61 7.58
N GLY A 290 -0.47 -24.54 8.66
CA GLY A 290 0.02 -24.73 10.03
C GLY A 290 0.81 -23.53 10.59
N ILE A 291 0.98 -22.44 9.83
CA ILE A 291 1.68 -21.23 10.29
C ILE A 291 0.89 -20.58 11.42
N ASP A 292 1.56 -20.27 12.53
CA ASP A 292 0.99 -19.65 13.73
C ASP A 292 1.63 -18.30 14.08
N LYS A 293 2.66 -17.88 13.32
CA LYS A 293 3.35 -16.60 13.48
C LYS A 293 2.88 -15.61 12.40
N ILE A 294 2.48 -14.43 12.83
CA ILE A 294 2.01 -13.35 11.96
C ILE A 294 2.86 -12.11 12.20
N ILE A 295 3.26 -11.46 11.14
CA ILE A 295 3.96 -10.18 11.18
C ILE A 295 3.12 -9.14 10.46
N LEU A 296 2.87 -8.01 11.13
CA LEU A 296 2.20 -6.86 10.56
C LEU A 296 3.24 -5.78 10.28
N THR A 297 3.24 -5.22 9.07
CA THR A 297 4.17 -4.19 8.63
C THR A 297 3.58 -3.36 7.50
N GLY A 298 4.29 -2.33 7.08
CA GLY A 298 3.91 -1.39 6.03
C GLY A 298 3.76 0.02 6.57
N GLY A 299 3.39 0.95 5.70
CA GLY A 299 3.23 2.37 6.02
C GLY A 299 1.77 2.81 6.25
N VAL A 300 0.82 1.86 6.33
CA VAL A 300 -0.63 2.15 6.46
C VAL A 300 -1.18 1.57 7.75
#